data_2f8213147581bb229f8e63d51f885828
#
_entry.id   2f8213147581bb229f8e63d51f885828
#
_cell.length_a   1.000
_cell.length_b   1.000
_cell.length_c   1.000
_cell.angle_alpha   90.00
_cell.angle_beta   90.00
_cell.angle_gamma   90.00
#
_symmetry.space_group_name_H-M   'P 1'
#
loop_
_entity.id
_entity.type
_entity.pdbx_description
1 polymer ?
#
loop_
_entity_poly.entity_id
_entity_poly.type
_entity_poly.pdbx_seq_one_letter_code
_entity_poly.pdbx_strand_id
1 'polypeptide(L)'
;MALDLDNWTAEYLSEELADRDDLGMMTLRQAIDLYTREKLTAILEKTGCERWGEMPFAEGWQSMDPQRELGFYIGSIRMVIDETDTVLLLMPLEESSSGSLFAQAAERIGAKAIAYGEAFMEKETGGREESDRILQLIREEGVTSVIASPTHMVALARAAARQAETGADDIYLRSILLTGGFAPNKTVMMLEETFQAMVFEFSDIPAAGLGIAASCGYGKGSHIREADLFIELINPVTEEAVRFESPKTPGFSNYGEIVLTTLNREDAPLVRFRTGYYSRWIFGVCPCGSQLKRLDKIIPGEEK
;
A
#
# COMPACT_ATOMS: atom_id res chain seq x y z
N MET A 1 -15.28 17.65 -20.21
CA MET A 1 -15.20 17.76 -18.72
C MET A 1 -13.77 17.34 -18.41
N ALA A 2 -12.92 18.27 -18.01
CA ALA A 2 -11.54 17.93 -17.65
C ALA A 2 -11.59 16.84 -16.56
N LEU A 3 -10.75 15.81 -16.69
CA LEU A 3 -10.54 14.84 -15.62
C LEU A 3 -10.16 15.64 -14.39
N ASP A 4 -10.86 15.46 -13.29
CA ASP A 4 -10.52 16.10 -12.02
C ASP A 4 -9.22 15.43 -11.50
N LEU A 5 -8.13 16.14 -11.72
CA LEU A 5 -6.77 15.66 -11.46
C LEU A 5 -6.33 15.90 -10.01
N ASP A 6 -7.17 16.54 -9.19
CA ASP A 6 -6.85 16.79 -7.77
C ASP A 6 -6.89 15.53 -6.89
N ASN A 7 -7.29 14.40 -7.46
CA ASN A 7 -7.25 13.13 -6.77
C ASN A 7 -5.82 12.54 -6.88
N TRP A 8 -5.12 12.43 -5.76
CA TRP A 8 -3.75 11.93 -5.63
C TRP A 8 -3.45 10.63 -6.42
N THR A 9 -4.47 9.75 -6.56
CA THR A 9 -4.35 8.51 -7.31
C THR A 9 -4.55 8.70 -8.82
N ALA A 10 -5.18 9.81 -9.22
CA ALA A 10 -5.41 10.14 -10.62
C ALA A 10 -4.25 10.93 -11.23
N GLU A 11 -3.47 11.66 -10.44
CA GLU A 11 -2.30 12.41 -10.93
C GLU A 11 -1.34 11.52 -11.70
N TYR A 12 -1.12 10.31 -11.20
CA TYR A 12 -0.24 9.32 -11.81
C TYR A 12 -0.81 8.67 -13.09
N LEU A 13 -2.12 8.44 -13.14
CA LEU A 13 -2.82 7.96 -14.34
C LEU A 13 -3.07 9.08 -15.35
N SER A 14 -3.13 10.33 -14.89
CA SER A 14 -3.44 11.46 -15.74
C SER A 14 -2.37 11.74 -16.79
N GLU A 15 -1.10 11.53 -16.48
CA GLU A 15 -0.02 11.64 -17.45
C GLU A 15 -0.17 10.64 -18.59
N GLU A 16 -0.62 9.41 -18.28
CA GLU A 16 -0.83 8.34 -19.27
C GLU A 16 -2.11 8.53 -20.09
N LEU A 17 -3.06 9.30 -19.59
CA LEU A 17 -4.37 9.53 -20.22
C LEU A 17 -4.52 10.95 -20.80
N ALA A 18 -3.64 11.88 -20.44
CA ALA A 18 -3.77 13.30 -20.79
C ALA A 18 -3.75 13.58 -22.29
N ASP A 19 -2.98 12.80 -23.05
CA ASP A 19 -2.79 12.98 -24.50
C ASP A 19 -3.76 12.14 -25.34
N ARG A 20 -4.77 11.55 -24.72
CA ARG A 20 -5.73 10.67 -25.41
C ARG A 20 -7.02 11.38 -25.77
N ASP A 21 -7.17 11.75 -27.03
CA ASP A 21 -8.36 12.43 -27.58
C ASP A 21 -9.64 11.56 -27.53
N ASP A 22 -9.49 10.22 -27.54
CA ASP A 22 -10.59 9.25 -27.52
C ASP A 22 -11.32 9.16 -26.17
N LEU A 23 -10.77 9.75 -25.09
CA LEU A 23 -11.34 9.69 -23.75
C LEU A 23 -12.32 10.82 -23.41
N GLY A 24 -12.52 11.80 -24.31
CA GLY A 24 -13.21 13.07 -24.02
C GLY A 24 -14.63 12.97 -23.44
N MET A 25 -15.32 11.84 -23.59
CA MET A 25 -16.68 11.60 -23.06
C MET A 25 -16.72 10.49 -22.00
N MET A 26 -15.59 9.91 -21.64
CA MET A 26 -15.52 8.83 -20.66
C MET A 26 -15.44 9.36 -19.24
N THR A 27 -15.99 8.60 -18.30
CA THR A 27 -15.66 8.79 -16.87
C THR A 27 -14.24 8.33 -16.60
N LEU A 28 -13.60 8.85 -15.55
CA LEU A 28 -12.25 8.39 -15.15
C LEU A 28 -12.20 6.87 -14.99
N ARG A 29 -13.23 6.25 -14.38
CA ARG A 29 -13.28 4.78 -14.25
C ARG A 29 -13.28 4.06 -15.60
N GLN A 30 -14.04 4.55 -16.58
CA GLN A 30 -14.07 3.98 -17.92
C GLN A 30 -12.72 4.13 -18.64
N ALA A 31 -12.05 5.27 -18.46
CA ALA A 31 -10.72 5.51 -19.01
C ALA A 31 -9.67 4.57 -18.41
N ILE A 32 -9.70 4.39 -17.09
CA ILE A 32 -8.82 3.43 -16.39
C ILE A 32 -9.07 1.99 -16.89
N ASP A 33 -10.34 1.57 -17.00
CA ASP A 33 -10.67 0.22 -17.46
C ASP A 33 -10.26 -0.03 -18.91
N LEU A 34 -10.34 0.99 -19.77
CA LEU A 34 -9.87 0.90 -21.16
C LEU A 34 -8.34 0.78 -21.20
N TYR A 35 -7.63 1.67 -20.55
CA TYR A 35 -6.16 1.66 -20.47
C TYR A 35 -5.62 0.32 -19.97
N THR A 36 -6.11 -0.15 -18.83
CA THR A 36 -5.65 -1.42 -18.26
C THR A 36 -5.96 -2.62 -19.17
N ARG A 37 -7.10 -2.61 -19.86
CA ARG A 37 -7.46 -3.65 -20.82
C ARG A 37 -6.52 -3.67 -22.02
N GLU A 38 -6.22 -2.53 -22.61
CA GLU A 38 -5.31 -2.42 -23.77
C GLU A 38 -3.91 -2.90 -23.41
N LYS A 39 -3.35 -2.44 -22.29
CA LYS A 39 -2.05 -2.88 -21.80
C LYS A 39 -2.02 -4.38 -21.51
N LEU A 40 -3.02 -4.90 -20.79
CA LEU A 40 -3.12 -6.32 -20.49
C LEU A 40 -3.21 -7.18 -21.77
N THR A 41 -4.04 -6.77 -22.73
CA THR A 41 -4.18 -7.50 -23.99
C THR A 41 -2.85 -7.59 -24.72
N ALA A 42 -2.14 -6.47 -24.86
CA ALA A 42 -0.83 -6.46 -25.52
C ALA A 42 0.20 -7.35 -24.80
N ILE A 43 0.19 -7.39 -23.47
CA ILE A 43 1.08 -8.25 -22.68
C ILE A 43 0.72 -9.73 -22.88
N LEU A 44 -0.55 -10.10 -22.82
CA LEU A 44 -0.99 -11.48 -22.99
C LEU A 44 -0.71 -11.98 -24.41
N GLU A 45 -0.93 -11.16 -25.44
CA GLU A 45 -0.57 -11.48 -26.83
C GLU A 45 0.95 -11.67 -27.01
N LYS A 46 1.75 -10.79 -26.39
CA LYS A 46 3.22 -10.86 -26.45
C LYS A 46 3.77 -12.11 -25.75
N THR A 47 3.20 -12.48 -24.62
CA THR A 47 3.71 -13.57 -23.77
C THR A 47 3.07 -14.92 -24.05
N GLY A 48 1.89 -14.95 -24.67
CA GLY A 48 1.10 -16.18 -24.87
C GLY A 48 0.58 -16.79 -23.57
N CYS A 49 0.60 -16.07 -22.46
CA CYS A 49 0.20 -16.57 -21.15
C CYS A 49 -1.33 -16.65 -21.04
N GLU A 50 -1.87 -17.85 -20.99
CA GLU A 50 -3.32 -18.08 -20.91
C GLU A 50 -3.81 -18.35 -19.48
N ARG A 51 -2.97 -18.91 -18.62
CA ARG A 51 -3.35 -19.36 -17.26
C ARG A 51 -2.59 -18.60 -16.17
N TRP A 52 -3.18 -18.58 -14.98
CA TRP A 52 -2.54 -18.04 -13.79
C TRP A 52 -1.41 -18.95 -13.31
N GLY A 53 -0.28 -18.37 -12.98
CA GLY A 53 0.89 -19.08 -12.48
C GLY A 53 1.74 -19.78 -13.54
N GLU A 54 1.47 -19.58 -14.84
CA GLU A 54 2.29 -20.15 -15.92
C GLU A 54 3.67 -19.50 -16.04
N MET A 55 3.77 -18.22 -15.71
CA MET A 55 5.04 -17.50 -15.77
C MET A 55 5.84 -17.77 -14.51
N PRO A 56 7.05 -18.34 -14.59
CA PRO A 56 7.91 -18.48 -13.44
C PRO A 56 8.32 -17.13 -12.90
N PHE A 57 8.44 -17.05 -11.59
CA PHE A 57 9.04 -15.90 -10.92
C PHE A 57 10.49 -15.76 -11.39
N ALA A 58 10.85 -14.63 -11.97
CA ALA A 58 12.24 -14.31 -12.22
C ALA A 58 12.89 -13.98 -10.87
N GLU A 59 13.86 -14.80 -10.45
CA GLU A 59 14.65 -14.51 -9.26
C GLU A 59 15.34 -13.15 -9.43
N GLY A 60 15.06 -12.26 -8.53
CA GLY A 60 15.69 -10.95 -8.45
C GLY A 60 14.67 -9.80 -8.48
N TRP A 61 14.88 -8.90 -7.57
CA TRP A 61 14.22 -7.60 -7.51
C TRP A 61 14.62 -6.80 -8.76
N GLN A 62 13.75 -6.73 -9.72
CA GLN A 62 13.90 -5.74 -10.78
C GLN A 62 12.80 -4.70 -10.56
N SER A 63 13.23 -3.54 -10.11
CA SER A 63 12.33 -2.42 -9.88
C SER A 63 11.60 -2.04 -11.16
N MET A 64 10.33 -1.72 -11.05
CA MET A 64 9.68 -0.84 -12.00
C MET A 64 10.49 0.46 -12.09
N ASP A 65 10.24 1.30 -13.08
CA ASP A 65 10.89 2.59 -13.20
C ASP A 65 10.94 3.30 -11.83
N PRO A 66 12.12 3.66 -11.32
CA PRO A 66 12.28 4.26 -9.99
C PRO A 66 11.43 5.52 -9.78
N GLN A 67 11.18 6.29 -10.85
CA GLN A 67 10.36 7.49 -10.77
C GLN A 67 8.88 7.15 -10.63
N ARG A 68 8.41 6.11 -11.32
CA ARG A 68 7.04 5.61 -11.17
C ARG A 68 6.81 5.03 -9.77
N GLU A 69 7.81 4.33 -9.24
CA GLU A 69 7.76 3.85 -7.86
C GLU A 69 7.64 5.01 -6.86
N LEU A 70 8.55 5.95 -6.95
CA LEU A 70 8.54 7.13 -6.07
C LEU A 70 7.22 7.90 -6.20
N GLY A 71 6.68 8.05 -7.41
CA GLY A 71 5.37 8.68 -7.66
C GLY A 71 4.25 7.99 -6.90
N PHE A 72 4.20 6.66 -6.90
CA PHE A 72 3.20 5.90 -6.13
C PHE A 72 3.35 6.11 -4.60
N TYR A 73 4.59 6.12 -4.09
CA TYR A 73 4.85 6.39 -2.67
C TYR A 73 4.44 7.80 -2.28
N ILE A 74 4.80 8.81 -3.06
CA ILE A 74 4.37 10.21 -2.84
C ILE A 74 2.84 10.29 -2.82
N GLY A 75 2.17 9.77 -3.84
CA GLY A 75 0.71 9.75 -3.92
C GLY A 75 0.06 9.08 -2.71
N SER A 76 0.63 7.94 -2.28
CA SER A 76 0.10 7.16 -1.16
C SER A 76 0.23 7.88 0.18
N ILE A 77 1.34 8.57 0.43
CA ILE A 77 1.58 9.19 1.75
C ILE A 77 1.07 10.63 1.86
N ARG A 78 0.74 11.32 0.77
CA ARG A 78 0.12 12.67 0.80
C ARG A 78 -1.20 12.73 1.59
N MET A 79 -1.90 11.60 1.74
CA MET A 79 -3.09 11.51 2.58
C MET A 79 -2.76 11.31 4.06
N VAL A 80 -1.51 10.96 4.36
CA VAL A 80 -1.02 10.60 5.69
C VAL A 80 -0.23 11.73 6.31
N ILE A 81 0.60 12.42 5.52
CA ILE A 81 1.53 13.48 5.95
C ILE A 81 1.45 14.71 5.04
N ASP A 82 1.89 15.84 5.57
CA ASP A 82 2.09 17.09 4.84
C ASP A 82 3.43 17.75 5.21
N GLU A 83 3.70 18.93 4.66
CA GLU A 83 4.96 19.66 4.86
C GLU A 83 5.23 20.10 6.31
N THR A 84 4.25 20.03 7.18
CA THR A 84 4.39 20.40 8.60
C THR A 84 4.79 19.21 9.48
N ASP A 85 4.80 18.00 8.92
CA ASP A 85 5.08 16.79 9.70
C ASP A 85 6.56 16.54 9.94
N THR A 86 6.83 15.97 11.09
CA THR A 86 8.05 15.23 11.38
C THR A 86 7.73 13.74 11.36
N VAL A 87 8.26 13.03 10.37
CA VAL A 87 7.95 11.64 10.08
C VAL A 87 9.08 10.72 10.56
N LEU A 88 8.77 9.79 11.44
CA LEU A 88 9.71 8.77 11.89
C LEU A 88 9.53 7.49 11.04
N LEU A 89 10.61 7.04 10.44
CA LEU A 89 10.68 5.83 9.63
C LEU A 89 11.35 4.71 10.43
N LEU A 90 10.58 3.71 10.85
CA LEU A 90 11.08 2.53 11.58
C LEU A 90 11.23 1.35 10.61
N MET A 91 12.18 1.48 9.70
CA MET A 91 12.47 0.47 8.67
C MET A 91 13.86 0.68 8.05
N PRO A 92 14.45 -0.34 7.42
CA PRO A 92 15.72 -0.20 6.71
C PRO A 92 15.65 0.84 5.60
N LEU A 93 16.75 1.58 5.43
CA LEU A 93 16.90 2.61 4.37
C LEU A 93 17.87 2.18 3.28
N GLU A 94 18.04 0.90 3.07
CA GLU A 94 18.87 0.38 1.98
C GLU A 94 18.41 0.94 0.64
N GLU A 95 19.33 1.12 -0.27
CA GLU A 95 19.05 1.62 -1.61
C GLU A 95 17.99 0.73 -2.28
N SER A 96 16.98 1.35 -2.88
CA SER A 96 15.83 0.69 -3.50
C SER A 96 14.90 -0.06 -2.54
N SER A 97 15.02 0.13 -1.22
CA SER A 97 14.05 -0.39 -0.25
C SER A 97 12.79 0.48 -0.14
N SER A 98 11.71 -0.09 0.37
CA SER A 98 10.50 0.69 0.71
C SER A 98 10.81 1.84 1.67
N GLY A 99 11.71 1.66 2.62
CA GLY A 99 12.14 2.71 3.54
C GLY A 99 12.79 3.90 2.83
N SER A 100 13.70 3.63 1.89
CA SER A 100 14.32 4.67 1.07
C SER A 100 13.29 5.44 0.25
N LEU A 101 12.31 4.75 -0.33
CA LEU A 101 11.23 5.39 -1.10
C LEU A 101 10.31 6.23 -0.21
N PHE A 102 9.96 5.77 0.98
CA PHE A 102 9.20 6.57 1.94
C PHE A 102 9.97 7.81 2.40
N ALA A 103 11.26 7.70 2.65
CA ALA A 103 12.10 8.85 3.00
C ALA A 103 12.10 9.90 1.89
N GLN A 104 12.39 9.48 0.66
CA GLN A 104 12.38 10.37 -0.51
C GLN A 104 10.98 10.98 -0.75
N ALA A 105 9.91 10.20 -0.57
CA ALA A 105 8.55 10.69 -0.72
C ALA A 105 8.19 11.74 0.34
N ALA A 106 8.58 11.53 1.61
CA ALA A 106 8.38 12.50 2.67
C ALA A 106 9.13 13.82 2.39
N GLU A 107 10.39 13.73 1.98
CA GLU A 107 11.21 14.89 1.58
C GLU A 107 10.60 15.66 0.39
N ARG A 108 10.05 14.94 -0.60
CA ARG A 108 9.38 15.56 -1.76
C ARG A 108 8.09 16.27 -1.40
N ILE A 109 7.39 15.82 -0.35
CA ILE A 109 6.22 16.50 0.21
C ILE A 109 6.62 17.73 1.02
N GLY A 110 7.88 17.81 1.49
CA GLY A 110 8.40 18.89 2.33
C GLY A 110 8.42 18.54 3.81
N ALA A 111 8.05 17.32 4.19
CA ALA A 111 8.08 16.84 5.56
C ALA A 111 9.53 16.58 6.05
N LYS A 112 9.77 16.71 7.36
CA LYS A 112 11.04 16.30 7.96
C LYS A 112 11.04 14.79 8.18
N ALA A 113 11.90 14.05 7.48
CA ALA A 113 12.06 12.62 7.64
C ALA A 113 13.19 12.31 8.65
N ILE A 114 12.90 11.45 9.62
CA ILE A 114 13.86 10.89 10.59
C ILE A 114 13.91 9.38 10.37
N ALA A 115 15.08 8.89 9.97
CA ALA A 115 15.30 7.48 9.76
C ALA A 115 15.84 6.82 11.03
N TYR A 116 15.21 5.72 11.43
CA TYR A 116 15.64 4.93 12.59
C TYR A 116 15.60 3.43 12.21
N GLY A 117 16.55 3.01 11.35
CA GLY A 117 16.45 1.73 10.65
C GLY A 117 17.29 0.61 11.21
N GLU A 118 18.59 0.81 11.40
CA GLU A 118 19.53 -0.30 11.62
C GLU A 118 19.47 -0.88 13.04
N ALA A 119 19.43 -0.05 14.06
CA ALA A 119 19.47 -0.50 15.46
C ALA A 119 18.21 -1.26 15.90
N PHE A 120 17.08 -1.02 15.22
CA PHE A 120 15.81 -1.65 15.56
C PHE A 120 15.64 -3.04 14.92
N MET A 121 16.30 -3.26 13.78
CA MET A 121 16.19 -4.50 13.01
C MET A 121 17.07 -5.65 13.54
N GLU A 122 18.12 -5.36 14.30
CA GLU A 122 18.99 -6.39 14.88
C GLU A 122 18.32 -7.29 15.92
N LYS A 123 17.16 -6.87 16.45
CA LYS A 123 16.33 -7.68 17.35
C LYS A 123 14.90 -7.67 16.83
N GLU A 124 14.40 -8.80 16.40
CA GLU A 124 13.07 -9.01 15.78
C GLU A 124 11.86 -8.28 16.42
N THR A 125 12.01 -7.65 17.58
CA THR A 125 10.97 -6.92 18.30
C THR A 125 11.44 -5.62 18.95
N GLY A 126 12.67 -5.16 18.69
CA GLY A 126 13.25 -4.05 19.44
C GLY A 126 13.10 -4.27 20.94
N GLY A 127 14.19 -4.54 21.66
CA GLY A 127 14.10 -4.79 23.11
C GLY A 127 13.40 -3.64 23.83
N ARG A 128 12.99 -3.87 25.09
CA ARG A 128 12.30 -2.86 25.92
C ARG A 128 13.02 -1.49 25.93
N GLU A 129 14.35 -1.54 26.06
CA GLU A 129 15.19 -0.33 26.07
C GLU A 129 15.10 0.44 24.74
N GLU A 130 15.03 -0.27 23.63
CA GLU A 130 14.96 0.35 22.31
C GLU A 130 13.62 1.01 22.06
N SER A 131 12.51 0.35 22.43
CA SER A 131 11.19 0.98 22.38
C SER A 131 11.12 2.24 23.25
N ASP A 132 11.74 2.21 24.43
CA ASP A 132 11.78 3.36 25.33
C ASP A 132 12.61 4.53 24.74
N ARG A 133 13.72 4.24 24.05
CA ARG A 133 14.52 5.24 23.31
C ARG A 133 13.74 5.86 22.15
N ILE A 134 13.01 5.04 21.39
CA ILE A 134 12.18 5.54 20.28
C ILE A 134 11.07 6.46 20.81
N LEU A 135 10.41 6.11 21.92
CA LEU A 135 9.41 6.98 22.52
C LEU A 135 10.02 8.29 23.04
N GLN A 136 11.26 8.26 23.52
CA GLN A 136 12.02 9.47 23.88
C GLN A 136 12.30 10.32 22.63
N LEU A 137 12.79 9.71 21.55
CA LEU A 137 13.05 10.39 20.28
C LEU A 137 11.78 11.06 19.73
N ILE A 138 10.63 10.36 19.78
CA ILE A 138 9.34 10.91 19.36
C ILE A 138 9.03 12.22 20.09
N ARG A 139 9.26 12.27 21.41
CA ARG A 139 9.04 13.49 22.21
C ARG A 139 10.05 14.60 21.90
N GLU A 140 11.34 14.25 21.83
CA GLU A 140 12.43 15.21 21.63
C GLU A 140 12.39 15.88 20.26
N GLU A 141 12.08 15.11 19.23
CA GLU A 141 12.04 15.58 17.83
C GLU A 141 10.68 16.12 17.41
N GLY A 142 9.67 16.00 18.28
CA GLY A 142 8.30 16.40 17.95
C GLY A 142 7.72 15.61 16.79
N VAL A 143 7.94 14.30 16.76
CA VAL A 143 7.42 13.41 15.73
C VAL A 143 5.89 13.45 15.72
N THR A 144 5.32 13.69 14.56
CA THR A 144 3.86 13.76 14.35
C THR A 144 3.32 12.55 13.62
N SER A 145 4.17 11.86 12.84
CA SER A 145 3.76 10.71 12.04
C SER A 145 4.81 9.60 12.08
N VAL A 146 4.36 8.35 12.07
CA VAL A 146 5.26 7.18 12.09
C VAL A 146 4.92 6.24 10.93
N ILE A 147 5.95 5.80 10.20
CA ILE A 147 5.84 4.75 9.18
C ILE A 147 6.60 3.53 9.68
N ALA A 148 5.89 2.42 9.91
CA ALA A 148 6.46 1.25 10.56
C ALA A 148 5.68 -0.04 10.26
N SER A 149 6.29 -1.18 10.60
CA SER A 149 5.55 -2.46 10.61
C SER A 149 4.55 -2.53 11.77
N PRO A 150 3.47 -3.31 11.62
CA PRO A 150 2.52 -3.54 12.71
C PRO A 150 3.19 -4.08 13.98
N THR A 151 4.20 -4.93 13.84
CA THR A 151 4.95 -5.52 14.98
C THR A 151 5.70 -4.43 15.76
N HIS A 152 6.35 -3.51 15.06
CA HIS A 152 7.06 -2.40 15.68
C HIS A 152 6.10 -1.46 16.40
N MET A 153 4.98 -1.12 15.79
CA MET A 153 3.99 -0.25 16.42
C MET A 153 3.36 -0.89 17.66
N VAL A 154 3.12 -2.20 17.66
CA VAL A 154 2.64 -2.93 18.85
C VAL A 154 3.69 -2.90 19.97
N ALA A 155 4.98 -3.02 19.66
CA ALA A 155 6.05 -2.91 20.66
C ALA A 155 6.08 -1.50 21.28
N LEU A 156 5.97 -0.45 20.47
CA LEU A 156 5.90 0.94 20.94
C LEU A 156 4.65 1.20 21.78
N ALA A 157 3.48 0.69 21.37
CA ALA A 157 2.25 0.86 22.14
C ALA A 157 2.36 0.21 23.53
N ARG A 158 2.96 -0.97 23.62
CA ARG A 158 3.25 -1.62 24.91
C ARG A 158 4.23 -0.82 25.78
N ALA A 159 5.23 -0.20 25.16
CA ALA A 159 6.18 0.65 25.86
C ALA A 159 5.50 1.93 26.37
N ALA A 160 4.69 2.59 25.54
CA ALA A 160 3.92 3.77 25.91
C ALA A 160 3.00 3.49 27.10
N ALA A 161 2.23 2.40 27.07
CA ALA A 161 1.37 2.00 28.17
C ALA A 161 2.15 1.80 29.50
N ARG A 162 3.32 1.15 29.45
CA ARG A 162 4.16 0.98 30.65
C ARG A 162 4.68 2.32 31.19
N GLN A 163 5.05 3.26 30.29
CA GLN A 163 5.55 4.57 30.70
C GLN A 163 4.43 5.42 31.32
N ALA A 164 3.21 5.33 30.79
CA ALA A 164 2.04 6.00 31.37
C ALA A 164 1.73 5.53 32.80
N GLU A 165 1.87 4.23 33.11
CA GLU A 165 1.74 3.69 34.46
C GLU A 165 2.75 4.31 35.45
N THR A 166 3.89 4.78 34.97
CA THR A 166 4.92 5.44 35.80
C THR A 166 4.83 6.95 35.80
N GLY A 167 3.77 7.53 35.19
CA GLY A 167 3.47 8.95 35.18
C GLY A 167 4.20 9.72 34.06
N ALA A 168 4.66 9.06 33.03
CA ALA A 168 5.15 9.73 31.83
C ALA A 168 3.96 10.31 31.01
N ASP A 169 4.22 11.42 30.32
CA ASP A 169 3.25 12.03 29.43
C ASP A 169 2.87 11.08 28.28
N ASP A 170 1.58 11.12 27.91
CA ASP A 170 1.07 10.39 26.75
C ASP A 170 1.75 10.89 25.46
N ILE A 171 1.85 9.98 24.50
CA ILE A 171 2.35 10.28 23.16
C ILE A 171 1.17 10.35 22.20
N TYR A 172 1.06 11.50 21.55
CA TYR A 172 0.05 11.75 20.53
C TYR A 172 0.71 11.81 19.16
N LEU A 173 0.17 11.03 18.20
CA LEU A 173 0.59 11.07 16.82
C LEU A 173 -0.59 11.53 15.95
N ARG A 174 -0.32 12.27 14.90
CA ARG A 174 -1.34 12.63 13.92
C ARG A 174 -1.72 11.41 13.07
N SER A 175 -0.71 10.67 12.64
CA SER A 175 -0.91 9.52 11.79
C SER A 175 0.11 8.41 12.00
N ILE A 176 -0.31 7.19 11.69
CA ILE A 176 0.53 5.98 11.64
C ILE A 176 0.28 5.32 10.29
N LEU A 177 1.31 5.10 9.50
CA LEU A 177 1.25 4.28 8.29
C LEU A 177 1.85 2.91 8.57
N LEU A 178 1.02 1.88 8.52
CA LEU A 178 1.45 0.49 8.68
C LEU A 178 1.85 -0.10 7.33
N THR A 179 3.03 -0.68 7.24
CA THR A 179 3.55 -1.38 6.06
C THR A 179 4.39 -2.59 6.45
N GLY A 180 4.73 -3.45 5.49
CA GLY A 180 5.59 -4.62 5.75
C GLY A 180 4.94 -5.70 6.62
N GLY A 181 3.62 -5.83 6.60
CA GLY A 181 2.93 -6.89 7.31
C GLY A 181 1.43 -6.70 7.45
N PHE A 182 0.76 -7.74 7.91
CA PHE A 182 -0.67 -7.75 8.15
C PHE A 182 -1.01 -7.18 9.55
N ALA A 183 -1.93 -6.22 9.60
CA ALA A 183 -2.48 -5.69 10.85
C ALA A 183 -3.96 -6.10 11.01
N PRO A 184 -4.30 -6.97 11.98
CA PRO A 184 -5.69 -7.22 12.34
C PRO A 184 -6.41 -5.94 12.75
N ASN A 185 -7.71 -5.83 12.49
CA ASN A 185 -8.50 -4.66 12.89
C ASN A 185 -8.35 -4.33 14.40
N LYS A 186 -8.26 -5.36 15.24
CA LYS A 186 -8.03 -5.20 16.67
C LYS A 186 -6.71 -4.46 16.98
N THR A 187 -5.66 -4.74 16.21
CA THR A 187 -4.37 -4.05 16.33
C THR A 187 -4.49 -2.60 15.88
N VAL A 188 -5.16 -2.36 14.76
CA VAL A 188 -5.41 -0.99 14.27
C VAL A 188 -6.13 -0.17 15.33
N MET A 189 -7.26 -0.66 15.84
CA MET A 189 -8.03 0.03 16.91
C MET A 189 -7.19 0.30 18.16
N MET A 190 -6.39 -0.65 18.59
CA MET A 190 -5.51 -0.48 19.74
C MET A 190 -4.47 0.62 19.51
N LEU A 191 -3.90 0.73 18.30
CA LEU A 191 -2.95 1.80 17.94
C LEU A 191 -3.62 3.16 17.87
N GLU A 192 -4.84 3.23 17.28
CA GLU A 192 -5.66 4.45 17.26
C GLU A 192 -5.95 4.97 18.66
N GLU A 193 -6.33 4.08 19.58
CA GLU A 193 -6.60 4.43 20.99
C GLU A 193 -5.33 4.85 21.73
N THR A 194 -4.24 4.09 21.58
CA THR A 194 -3.00 4.34 22.34
C THR A 194 -2.34 5.64 21.94
N PHE A 195 -2.27 5.95 20.65
CA PHE A 195 -1.56 7.14 20.13
C PHE A 195 -2.51 8.26 19.71
N GLN A 196 -3.81 8.07 19.83
CA GLN A 196 -4.86 8.98 19.35
C GLN A 196 -4.64 9.41 17.90
N ALA A 197 -4.17 8.48 17.08
CA ALA A 197 -3.71 8.69 15.72
C ALA A 197 -4.72 8.13 14.71
N MET A 198 -4.73 8.67 13.50
CA MET A 198 -5.32 8.00 12.34
C MET A 198 -4.36 6.92 11.85
N VAL A 199 -4.84 5.70 11.67
CA VAL A 199 -4.03 4.58 11.18
C VAL A 199 -4.35 4.30 9.71
N PHE A 200 -3.30 4.28 8.90
CA PHE A 200 -3.33 3.99 7.47
C PHE A 200 -2.58 2.68 7.20
N GLU A 201 -2.90 2.05 6.08
CA GLU A 201 -2.24 0.81 5.64
C GLU A 201 -1.66 0.99 4.24
N PHE A 202 -0.40 0.61 4.08
CA PHE A 202 0.26 0.50 2.80
C PHE A 202 0.64 -0.97 2.60
N SER A 203 0.12 -1.56 1.54
CA SER A 203 0.29 -2.98 1.26
C SER A 203 1.34 -3.17 0.18
N ASP A 204 2.34 -3.95 0.49
CA ASP A 204 3.35 -4.45 -0.42
C ASP A 204 3.27 -5.97 -0.52
N ILE A 205 3.63 -6.47 -1.69
CA ILE A 205 3.83 -7.89 -1.92
C ILE A 205 5.26 -8.04 -2.44
N PRO A 206 6.18 -8.61 -1.65
CA PRO A 206 7.60 -8.67 -2.00
C PRO A 206 7.87 -9.26 -3.39
N ALA A 207 7.10 -10.28 -3.77
CA ALA A 207 7.19 -10.88 -5.09
C ALA A 207 6.78 -9.94 -6.24
N ALA A 208 5.92 -8.96 -5.99
CA ALA A 208 5.56 -7.93 -6.97
C ALA A 208 6.60 -6.81 -7.04
N GLY A 209 7.51 -6.79 -6.10
CA GLY A 209 8.57 -5.81 -5.99
C GLY A 209 8.25 -4.71 -5.01
N LEU A 210 7.10 -4.06 -5.05
CA LEU A 210 6.82 -2.87 -4.24
C LEU A 210 5.34 -2.73 -3.91
N GLY A 211 4.94 -1.54 -3.44
CA GLY A 211 3.60 -1.26 -3.00
C GLY A 211 2.54 -1.52 -4.07
N ILE A 212 1.50 -2.21 -3.69
CA ILE A 212 0.40 -2.57 -4.60
C ILE A 212 -0.90 -1.82 -4.29
N ALA A 213 -1.07 -1.40 -3.05
CA ALA A 213 -2.28 -0.71 -2.60
C ALA A 213 -2.02 0.15 -1.36
N ALA A 214 -2.78 1.24 -1.22
CA ALA A 214 -2.70 2.13 -0.06
C ALA A 214 -4.09 2.58 0.40
N SER A 215 -4.31 2.67 1.70
CA SER A 215 -5.54 3.21 2.27
C SER A 215 -5.54 4.74 2.24
N CYS A 216 -6.73 5.33 2.09
CA CYS A 216 -6.90 6.78 2.07
C CYS A 216 -7.44 7.36 3.39
N GLY A 217 -7.74 6.53 4.39
CA GLY A 217 -8.31 6.97 5.65
C GLY A 217 -9.78 7.38 5.63
N TYR A 218 -10.38 7.60 4.46
CA TYR A 218 -11.79 8.02 4.33
C TYR A 218 -12.77 6.88 4.14
N GLY A 219 -12.30 5.73 3.66
CA GLY A 219 -13.13 4.58 3.37
C GLY A 219 -12.46 3.27 3.74
N LYS A 220 -13.23 2.20 3.69
CA LYS A 220 -12.68 0.86 3.93
C LYS A 220 -11.79 0.41 2.78
N GLY A 221 -10.74 -0.34 3.12
CA GLY A 221 -9.82 -0.98 2.19
C GLY A 221 -8.80 -0.03 1.58
N SER A 222 -7.95 -0.60 0.74
CA SER A 222 -6.84 0.07 0.10
C SER A 222 -7.07 0.18 -1.40
N HIS A 223 -6.82 1.36 -1.96
CA HIS A 223 -6.86 1.61 -3.40
C HIS A 223 -5.69 0.92 -4.07
N ILE A 224 -5.98 0.14 -5.10
CA ILE A 224 -4.94 -0.56 -5.85
C ILE A 224 -4.25 0.36 -6.87
N ARG A 225 -3.02 0.03 -7.18
CA ARG A 225 -2.17 0.74 -8.12
C ARG A 225 -2.51 0.36 -9.56
N GLU A 226 -3.69 0.75 -10.06
CA GLU A 226 -4.20 0.33 -11.38
C GLU A 226 -3.41 0.89 -12.57
N ALA A 227 -2.59 1.92 -12.38
CA ALA A 227 -1.70 2.43 -13.43
C ALA A 227 -0.62 1.43 -13.85
N ASP A 228 -0.16 0.62 -12.91
CA ASP A 228 0.99 -0.27 -13.09
C ASP A 228 0.67 -1.74 -12.91
N LEU A 229 -0.45 -2.05 -12.28
CA LEU A 229 -0.83 -3.42 -11.93
C LEU A 229 -2.25 -3.73 -12.35
N PHE A 230 -2.42 -4.83 -13.07
CA PHE A 230 -3.71 -5.46 -13.22
C PHE A 230 -3.84 -6.56 -12.17
N ILE A 231 -4.84 -6.42 -11.30
CA ILE A 231 -5.10 -7.37 -10.22
C ILE A 231 -6.36 -8.16 -10.53
N GLU A 232 -6.24 -9.47 -10.45
CA GLU A 232 -7.32 -10.45 -10.46
C GLU A 232 -7.42 -11.08 -9.08
N LEU A 233 -8.63 -11.40 -8.63
CA LEU A 233 -8.83 -12.30 -7.49
C LEU A 233 -9.28 -13.64 -8.03
N ILE A 234 -8.59 -14.72 -7.66
CA ILE A 234 -8.91 -16.07 -8.09
C ILE A 234 -9.49 -16.85 -6.92
N ASN A 235 -10.68 -17.38 -7.11
CA ASN A 235 -11.31 -18.21 -6.07
C ASN A 235 -10.46 -19.47 -5.83
N PRO A 236 -10.00 -19.72 -4.59
CA PRO A 236 -9.08 -20.82 -4.30
C PRO A 236 -9.71 -22.23 -4.43
N VAL A 237 -11.04 -22.30 -4.57
CA VAL A 237 -11.77 -23.58 -4.68
C VAL A 237 -12.14 -23.87 -6.13
N THR A 238 -12.69 -22.86 -6.84
CA THR A 238 -13.15 -23.04 -8.23
C THR A 238 -12.09 -22.74 -9.28
N GLU A 239 -11.01 -22.09 -8.87
CA GLU A 239 -9.94 -21.56 -9.73
C GLU A 239 -10.45 -20.61 -10.83
N GLU A 240 -11.59 -19.96 -10.57
CA GLU A 240 -12.17 -18.97 -11.48
C GLU A 240 -11.93 -17.55 -10.97
N ALA A 241 -11.84 -16.61 -11.90
CA ALA A 241 -11.71 -15.20 -11.55
C ALA A 241 -12.97 -14.70 -10.84
N VAL A 242 -12.75 -14.07 -9.69
CA VAL A 242 -13.78 -13.36 -8.92
C VAL A 242 -14.10 -12.06 -9.63
N ARG A 243 -15.30 -11.92 -10.16
CA ARG A 243 -15.70 -10.70 -10.88
C ARG A 243 -15.77 -9.50 -9.95
N PHE A 244 -15.32 -8.36 -10.45
CA PHE A 244 -15.52 -7.07 -9.79
C PHE A 244 -16.95 -6.56 -10.02
N GLU A 245 -17.91 -7.25 -9.37
CA GLU A 245 -19.33 -6.90 -9.41
C GLU A 245 -19.90 -7.00 -7.99
N SER A 246 -20.78 -6.07 -7.63
CA SER A 246 -21.48 -6.16 -6.34
C SER A 246 -22.29 -7.46 -6.28
N PRO A 247 -22.16 -8.26 -5.21
CA PRO A 247 -22.86 -9.53 -5.12
C PRO A 247 -24.37 -9.30 -5.13
N LYS A 248 -25.04 -9.83 -6.16
CA LYS A 248 -26.51 -9.81 -6.29
C LYS A 248 -27.16 -11.04 -5.65
N THR A 249 -26.35 -12.03 -5.30
CA THR A 249 -26.83 -13.34 -4.83
C THR A 249 -26.29 -13.64 -3.42
N PRO A 250 -27.11 -14.07 -2.48
CA PRO A 250 -26.64 -14.57 -1.18
C PRO A 250 -25.65 -15.74 -1.39
N GLY A 251 -24.52 -15.70 -0.67
CA GLY A 251 -23.47 -16.71 -0.77
C GLY A 251 -22.39 -16.46 -1.83
N PHE A 252 -22.49 -15.36 -2.58
CA PHE A 252 -21.40 -14.96 -3.49
C PHE A 252 -20.16 -14.61 -2.68
N SER A 253 -19.06 -15.31 -2.95
CA SER A 253 -17.76 -15.01 -2.37
C SER A 253 -17.01 -14.06 -3.29
N ASN A 254 -16.66 -12.89 -2.77
CA ASN A 254 -15.74 -11.95 -3.42
C ASN A 254 -14.29 -12.11 -2.90
N TYR A 255 -14.02 -13.20 -2.20
CA TYR A 255 -12.70 -13.56 -1.66
C TYR A 255 -11.92 -14.39 -2.68
N GLY A 256 -10.65 -14.08 -2.83
CA GLY A 256 -9.76 -14.81 -3.72
C GLY A 256 -8.30 -14.53 -3.46
N GLU A 257 -7.45 -15.38 -4.05
CA GLU A 257 -6.02 -15.14 -4.13
C GLU A 257 -5.75 -13.97 -5.06
N ILE A 258 -4.87 -13.09 -4.65
CA ILE A 258 -4.39 -11.98 -5.47
C ILE A 258 -3.45 -12.54 -6.54
N VAL A 259 -3.85 -12.34 -7.79
CA VAL A 259 -3.03 -12.62 -8.97
C VAL A 259 -2.76 -11.30 -9.66
N LEU A 260 -1.52 -11.03 -10.01
CA LEU A 260 -1.15 -9.74 -10.58
C LEU A 260 -0.40 -9.88 -11.90
N THR A 261 -0.64 -8.90 -12.76
CA THR A 261 0.12 -8.66 -13.99
C THR A 261 0.67 -7.25 -13.95
N THR A 262 1.98 -7.08 -14.17
CA THR A 262 2.61 -5.76 -14.27
C THR A 262 2.37 -5.17 -15.65
N LEU A 263 1.88 -3.92 -15.73
CA LEU A 263 1.48 -3.28 -16.99
C LEU A 263 2.62 -2.50 -17.65
N ASN A 264 3.55 -1.99 -16.86
CA ASN A 264 4.61 -1.08 -17.31
C ASN A 264 6.02 -1.59 -16.96
N ARG A 265 6.20 -2.90 -16.87
CA ARG A 265 7.49 -3.53 -16.58
C ARG A 265 7.96 -4.30 -17.81
N GLU A 266 8.91 -3.73 -18.56
CA GLU A 266 9.31 -4.26 -19.86
C GLU A 266 10.34 -5.41 -19.76
N ASP A 267 11.31 -5.31 -18.83
CA ASP A 267 12.45 -6.22 -18.76
C ASP A 267 12.13 -7.59 -18.11
N ALA A 268 11.24 -7.60 -17.14
CA ALA A 268 10.81 -8.84 -16.45
C ALA A 268 9.36 -8.73 -15.98
N PRO A 269 8.39 -8.75 -16.91
CA PRO A 269 6.99 -8.61 -16.54
C PRO A 269 6.54 -9.81 -15.72
N LEU A 270 5.80 -9.55 -14.65
CA LEU A 270 4.99 -10.56 -14.02
C LEU A 270 3.67 -10.65 -14.78
N VAL A 271 3.29 -11.84 -15.21
CA VAL A 271 2.05 -12.06 -15.94
C VAL A 271 1.26 -13.16 -15.24
N ARG A 272 0.05 -12.80 -14.79
CA ARG A 272 -0.83 -13.70 -14.04
C ARG A 272 -0.12 -14.42 -12.88
N PHE A 273 0.73 -13.68 -12.20
CA PHE A 273 1.54 -14.19 -11.09
C PHE A 273 0.67 -14.42 -9.85
N ARG A 274 0.66 -15.63 -9.34
CA ARG A 274 -0.03 -16.00 -8.10
C ARG A 274 0.83 -15.58 -6.90
N THR A 275 0.28 -14.72 -6.06
CA THR A 275 1.08 -14.07 -4.99
C THR A 275 1.10 -14.87 -3.69
N GLY A 276 0.17 -15.79 -3.49
CA GLY A 276 -0.05 -16.45 -2.21
C GLY A 276 -0.73 -15.56 -1.16
N TYR A 277 -1.10 -14.33 -1.51
CA TYR A 277 -1.87 -13.42 -0.65
C TYR A 277 -3.33 -13.40 -1.08
N TYR A 278 -4.22 -13.14 -0.14
CA TYR A 278 -5.66 -13.20 -0.32
C TYR A 278 -6.33 -11.92 0.09
N SER A 279 -7.40 -11.56 -0.59
CA SER A 279 -8.21 -10.39 -0.25
C SER A 279 -9.64 -10.51 -0.77
N ARG A 280 -10.40 -9.42 -0.66
CA ARG A 280 -11.75 -9.25 -1.20
C ARG A 280 -11.86 -7.94 -1.92
N TRP A 281 -12.71 -7.88 -2.96
CA TRP A 281 -13.10 -6.62 -3.56
C TRP A 281 -13.97 -5.80 -2.61
N ILE A 282 -13.69 -4.50 -2.51
CA ILE A 282 -14.57 -3.53 -1.89
C ILE A 282 -15.29 -2.75 -3.00
N PHE A 283 -16.60 -2.81 -2.95
CA PHE A 283 -17.47 -2.19 -3.96
C PHE A 283 -17.93 -0.79 -3.53
N GLY A 284 -18.38 -0.02 -4.53
CA GLY A 284 -18.87 1.34 -4.33
C GLY A 284 -17.78 2.41 -4.41
N VAL A 285 -18.23 3.66 -4.53
CA VAL A 285 -17.33 4.82 -4.59
C VAL A 285 -16.70 5.06 -3.23
N CYS A 286 -15.40 5.35 -3.19
CA CYS A 286 -14.74 5.75 -1.95
C CYS A 286 -15.14 7.18 -1.58
N PRO A 287 -15.37 7.48 -0.29
CA PRO A 287 -15.62 8.85 0.17
C PRO A 287 -14.49 9.84 -0.16
N CYS A 288 -13.26 9.38 -0.40
CA CYS A 288 -12.16 10.23 -0.84
C CYS A 288 -12.29 10.74 -2.29
N GLY A 289 -13.29 10.25 -3.03
CA GLY A 289 -13.52 10.62 -4.44
C GLY A 289 -12.76 9.75 -5.45
N SER A 290 -11.78 8.93 -5.03
CA SER A 290 -11.03 8.07 -5.94
C SER A 290 -11.91 7.04 -6.64
N GLN A 291 -11.68 6.86 -7.94
CA GLN A 291 -12.35 5.87 -8.79
C GLN A 291 -11.58 4.54 -8.87
N LEU A 292 -10.40 4.44 -8.24
CA LEU A 292 -9.61 3.21 -8.23
C LEU A 292 -10.33 2.10 -7.48
N LYS A 293 -10.17 0.88 -7.94
CA LYS A 293 -10.66 -0.31 -7.23
C LYS A 293 -9.97 -0.44 -5.88
N ARG A 294 -10.67 -1.09 -4.95
CA ARG A 294 -10.16 -1.30 -3.59
C ARG A 294 -10.20 -2.76 -3.22
N LEU A 295 -9.14 -3.16 -2.54
CA LEU A 295 -9.07 -4.43 -1.82
C LEU A 295 -9.36 -4.20 -0.34
N ASP A 296 -9.97 -5.18 0.30
CA ASP A 296 -10.00 -5.32 1.76
C ASP A 296 -8.58 -5.64 2.27
N LYS A 297 -8.43 -5.94 3.53
CA LYS A 297 -7.12 -6.35 4.08
C LYS A 297 -6.51 -7.48 3.27
N ILE A 298 -5.21 -7.32 2.99
CA ILE A 298 -4.40 -8.31 2.31
C ILE A 298 -3.81 -9.24 3.35
N ILE A 299 -4.12 -10.53 3.23
CA ILE A 299 -3.78 -11.56 4.21
C ILE A 299 -2.85 -12.57 3.54
N PRO A 300 -1.71 -12.92 4.14
CA PRO A 300 -0.90 -14.02 3.63
C PRO A 300 -1.69 -15.32 3.67
N GLY A 301 -1.52 -16.16 2.66
CA GLY A 301 -2.06 -17.51 2.68
C GLY A 301 -1.37 -18.36 3.75
N GLU A 302 -2.04 -19.40 4.20
CA GLU A 302 -1.39 -20.41 5.05
C GLU A 302 -0.32 -21.12 4.22
N GLU A 303 0.91 -21.18 4.74
CA GLU A 303 1.95 -22.03 4.16
C GLU A 303 1.45 -23.49 4.17
N LYS A 304 1.39 -24.11 2.98
CA LYS A 304 0.96 -25.49 2.81
C LYS A 304 2.10 -26.45 3.13
#